data_2e0585969142c711751a47330e14b783
#
_entry.id   2e0585969142c711751a47330e14b783
#
_cell.length_a   1.000
_cell.length_b   1.000
_cell.length_c   1.000
_cell.angle_alpha   90.00
_cell.angle_beta   90.00
_cell.angle_gamma   90.00
#
_symmetry.space_group_name_H-M   'P 1'
#
loop_
_entity.id
_entity.type
_entity.pdbx_description
1 polymer ?
#
loop_
_entity_poly.entity_id
_entity_poly.type
_entity_poly.pdbx_seq_one_letter_code
_entity_poly.pdbx_strand_id
1 'polypeptide(L)'
;MIFRVLVYFLLVLTLHGCGGRPVVPPTLPVGIPLQDVCDRYHVTWQWDGVTQVVMMEYKGNKSKGLVGSSTVLIGQKQIILSAPLRRENSTIYVPEDFEAKVLAPFGVPFAGLPPVESSSRVHSIVIDAGHGGKDRGTMNPSGGMDEKEIVLDVAKRLRMLLESAGIKVIMTRDTDNFISLPERTIITSRSGVDLFVSVHVNSNQDHAVSGLLVYYLESVTKRELNEEQRKENEHTFLRSLNARDSPTMQAIVTDMMDTLKDAHSQRLAKSIIREARAQPGVKVRGDGIRFCRFFVVRNTLVPAVLVETGFLTNRLERNKLISPLYRQKMAEIIARGVLDYANE
;
A
#
# COMPACT_ATOMS: atom_id res chain seq x y z
N MET A 1 69.90 -59.15 -28.53
CA MET A 1 68.58 -58.70 -29.09
C MET A 1 67.71 -58.41 -27.89
N ILE A 2 67.62 -57.14 -27.52
CA ILE A 2 67.07 -56.73 -26.26
C ILE A 2 65.75 -55.92 -26.60
N PHE A 3 64.61 -56.45 -26.17
CA PHE A 3 63.33 -55.77 -26.26
C PHE A 3 63.17 -54.87 -25.04
N ARG A 4 63.07 -53.58 -25.28
CA ARG A 4 62.68 -52.57 -24.28
C ARG A 4 61.15 -52.50 -24.22
N VAL A 5 60.56 -52.82 -23.07
CA VAL A 5 59.12 -52.57 -22.75
C VAL A 5 59.07 -51.22 -22.07
N LEU A 6 58.37 -50.31 -22.70
CA LEU A 6 58.09 -48.97 -22.16
C LEU A 6 56.77 -49.07 -21.39
N VAL A 7 56.83 -48.93 -20.06
CA VAL A 7 55.62 -48.85 -19.21
C VAL A 7 55.24 -47.38 -19.10
N TYR A 8 54.10 -47.01 -19.65
CA TYR A 8 53.46 -45.69 -19.43
C TYR A 8 52.72 -45.74 -18.10
N PHE A 9 53.17 -44.96 -17.13
CA PHE A 9 52.40 -44.64 -15.93
C PHE A 9 51.42 -43.54 -16.26
N LEU A 10 50.15 -43.89 -16.31
CA LEU A 10 49.08 -42.90 -16.42
C LEU A 10 48.79 -42.33 -15.04
N LEU A 11 49.25 -41.11 -14.78
CA LEU A 11 48.93 -40.37 -13.56
C LEU A 11 47.52 -39.78 -13.68
N VAL A 12 46.56 -40.45 -13.06
CA VAL A 12 45.19 -39.88 -12.95
C VAL A 12 45.20 -38.85 -11.83
N LEU A 13 45.31 -37.58 -12.18
CA LEU A 13 45.04 -36.46 -11.28
C LEU A 13 43.53 -36.35 -11.07
N THR A 14 43.03 -36.81 -9.93
CA THR A 14 41.69 -36.52 -9.47
C THR A 14 41.66 -35.05 -8.99
N LEU A 15 41.24 -34.18 -9.88
CA LEU A 15 40.84 -32.83 -9.49
C LEU A 15 39.55 -32.92 -8.65
N HIS A 16 39.68 -32.80 -7.33
CA HIS A 16 38.57 -32.50 -6.45
C HIS A 16 38.12 -31.08 -6.76
N GLY A 17 37.18 -30.95 -7.68
CA GLY A 17 36.49 -29.69 -7.91
C GLY A 17 35.70 -29.33 -6.65
N CYS A 18 36.09 -28.26 -5.96
CA CYS A 18 35.24 -27.58 -5.03
C CYS A 18 33.97 -27.19 -5.79
N GLY A 19 32.86 -27.87 -5.49
CA GLY A 19 31.54 -27.54 -5.99
C GLY A 19 31.09 -26.18 -5.43
N GLY A 20 31.58 -25.10 -6.03
CA GLY A 20 31.00 -23.81 -5.86
C GLY A 20 29.54 -23.91 -6.35
N ARG A 21 28.59 -23.72 -5.45
CA ARG A 21 27.18 -23.51 -5.87
C ARG A 21 27.18 -22.44 -6.96
N PRO A 22 26.48 -22.65 -8.09
CA PRO A 22 26.35 -21.59 -9.08
C PRO A 22 25.78 -20.38 -8.35
N VAL A 23 26.52 -19.27 -8.35
CA VAL A 23 26.04 -17.98 -7.91
C VAL A 23 24.96 -17.62 -8.92
N VAL A 24 23.70 -17.89 -8.58
CA VAL A 24 22.56 -17.38 -9.34
C VAL A 24 22.68 -15.87 -9.23
N PRO A 25 22.91 -15.15 -10.33
CA PRO A 25 22.94 -13.69 -10.27
C PRO A 25 21.65 -13.23 -9.63
N PRO A 26 21.66 -12.21 -8.77
CA PRO A 26 20.44 -11.69 -8.18
C PRO A 26 19.47 -11.41 -9.32
N THR A 27 18.31 -12.05 -9.29
CA THR A 27 17.24 -11.76 -10.24
C THR A 27 16.92 -10.29 -10.08
N LEU A 28 17.29 -9.50 -11.09
CA LEU A 28 16.97 -8.08 -11.11
C LEU A 28 15.46 -7.96 -10.94
N PRO A 29 14.96 -7.00 -10.15
CA PRO A 29 13.53 -6.85 -9.94
C PRO A 29 12.82 -6.78 -11.29
N VAL A 30 11.78 -7.57 -11.43
CA VAL A 30 10.97 -7.66 -12.66
C VAL A 30 10.34 -6.29 -12.86
N GLY A 31 10.81 -5.53 -13.84
CA GLY A 31 10.22 -4.24 -14.21
C GLY A 31 8.84 -4.43 -14.83
N ILE A 32 8.08 -3.35 -14.89
CA ILE A 32 6.77 -3.30 -15.53
C ILE A 32 6.97 -2.96 -17.00
N PRO A 33 6.31 -3.65 -17.97
CA PRO A 33 6.35 -3.24 -19.38
C PRO A 33 5.88 -1.78 -19.53
N LEU A 34 6.67 -0.95 -20.18
CA LEU A 34 6.31 0.46 -20.40
C LEU A 34 5.00 0.61 -21.19
N GLN A 35 4.75 -0.29 -22.13
CA GLN A 35 3.50 -0.32 -22.90
C GLN A 35 2.30 -0.43 -21.97
N ASP A 36 2.32 -1.39 -21.02
CA ASP A 36 1.22 -1.61 -20.09
C ASP A 36 0.96 -0.40 -19.18
N VAL A 37 2.04 0.29 -18.80
CA VAL A 37 1.97 1.55 -18.04
C VAL A 37 1.35 2.64 -18.89
N CYS A 38 1.86 2.86 -20.10
CA CYS A 38 1.38 3.92 -20.99
C CYS A 38 -0.08 3.70 -21.43
N ASP A 39 -0.48 2.46 -21.71
CA ASP A 39 -1.86 2.13 -22.08
C ASP A 39 -2.83 2.41 -20.94
N ARG A 40 -2.43 2.05 -19.71
CA ARG A 40 -3.24 2.29 -18.50
C ARG A 40 -3.56 3.76 -18.27
N TYR A 41 -2.60 4.62 -18.57
CA TYR A 41 -2.70 6.06 -18.31
C TYR A 41 -2.95 6.91 -19.55
N HIS A 42 -3.16 6.28 -20.71
CA HIS A 42 -3.33 6.95 -22.00
C HIS A 42 -2.19 7.92 -22.32
N VAL A 43 -0.96 7.53 -21.95
CA VAL A 43 0.28 8.25 -22.28
C VAL A 43 0.76 7.78 -23.64
N THR A 44 0.99 8.70 -24.56
CA THR A 44 1.64 8.35 -25.83
C THR A 44 3.14 8.22 -25.61
N TRP A 45 3.75 7.23 -26.25
CA TRP A 45 5.18 7.05 -26.16
C TRP A 45 5.78 6.62 -27.50
N GLN A 46 7.05 6.92 -27.67
CA GLN A 46 7.83 6.57 -28.85
C GLN A 46 9.22 6.09 -28.43
N TRP A 47 9.74 5.13 -29.15
CA TRP A 47 11.06 4.59 -28.99
C TRP A 47 11.97 5.01 -30.14
N ASP A 48 13.09 5.66 -29.85
CA ASP A 48 14.16 5.92 -30.81
C ASP A 48 15.26 4.87 -30.63
N GLY A 49 15.33 3.95 -31.59
CA GLY A 49 16.30 2.85 -31.56
C GLY A 49 17.76 3.30 -31.81
N VAL A 50 17.99 4.48 -32.36
CA VAL A 50 19.34 5.04 -32.61
C VAL A 50 19.89 5.66 -31.33
N THR A 51 19.12 6.53 -30.71
CA THR A 51 19.53 7.24 -29.47
C THR A 51 19.25 6.44 -28.19
N GLN A 52 18.55 5.32 -28.29
CA GLN A 52 18.11 4.51 -27.13
C GLN A 52 17.25 5.30 -26.15
N VAL A 53 16.48 6.28 -26.65
CA VAL A 53 15.63 7.17 -25.84
C VAL A 53 14.17 6.79 -25.99
N VAL A 54 13.49 6.68 -24.86
CA VAL A 54 12.03 6.66 -24.76
C VAL A 54 11.55 8.08 -24.60
N MET A 55 10.68 8.51 -25.46
CA MET A 55 9.96 9.79 -25.35
C MET A 55 8.51 9.49 -24.98
N MET A 56 7.98 10.20 -24.00
CA MET A 56 6.59 10.09 -23.58
C MET A 56 5.94 11.46 -23.63
N GLU A 57 4.66 11.48 -23.98
CA GLU A 57 3.88 12.71 -24.03
C GLU A 57 2.47 12.51 -23.43
N TYR A 58 2.08 13.45 -22.59
CA TYR A 58 0.75 13.52 -21.98
C TYR A 58 0.28 14.97 -21.88
N LYS A 59 -0.85 15.28 -22.53
CA LYS A 59 -1.44 16.64 -22.53
C LYS A 59 -0.42 17.76 -22.85
N GLY A 60 0.47 17.51 -23.81
CA GLY A 60 1.50 18.47 -24.23
C GLY A 60 2.77 18.50 -23.37
N ASN A 61 2.77 17.86 -22.21
CA ASN A 61 4.00 17.66 -21.41
C ASN A 61 4.84 16.53 -22.03
N LYS A 62 6.15 16.71 -22.03
CA LYS A 62 7.10 15.72 -22.61
C LYS A 62 8.09 15.25 -21.56
N SER A 63 8.38 13.96 -21.57
CA SER A 63 9.45 13.36 -20.80
C SER A 63 10.35 12.49 -21.66
N LYS A 64 11.60 12.29 -21.23
CA LYS A 64 12.60 11.48 -21.93
C LYS A 64 13.33 10.59 -20.94
N GLY A 65 13.44 9.31 -21.26
CA GLY A 65 14.23 8.35 -20.49
C GLY A 65 15.20 7.61 -21.41
N LEU A 66 16.45 7.48 -21.00
CA LEU A 66 17.45 6.69 -21.72
C LEU A 66 17.41 5.26 -21.22
N VAL A 67 17.29 4.29 -22.11
CA VAL A 67 17.43 2.87 -21.76
C VAL A 67 18.85 2.60 -21.27
N GLY A 68 18.98 1.88 -20.15
CA GLY A 68 20.24 1.71 -19.44
C GLY A 68 20.50 2.77 -18.35
N SER A 69 19.68 3.82 -18.28
CA SER A 69 19.78 4.86 -17.25
C SER A 69 18.62 4.79 -16.27
N SER A 70 18.89 5.10 -15.00
CA SER A 70 17.88 5.33 -13.98
C SER A 70 17.34 6.77 -13.96
N THR A 71 17.80 7.63 -14.89
CA THR A 71 17.37 9.03 -14.95
C THR A 71 16.34 9.25 -16.06
N VAL A 72 15.23 9.89 -15.69
CA VAL A 72 14.20 10.38 -16.62
C VAL A 72 14.12 11.90 -16.50
N LEU A 73 14.02 12.58 -17.64
CA LEU A 73 13.84 14.02 -17.71
C LEU A 73 12.36 14.36 -17.94
N ILE A 74 11.82 15.27 -17.13
CA ILE A 74 10.51 15.90 -17.33
C ILE A 74 10.76 17.39 -17.52
N GLY A 75 10.70 17.87 -18.75
CA GLY A 75 11.22 19.20 -19.08
C GLY A 75 12.70 19.31 -18.73
N GLN A 76 13.05 20.21 -17.80
CA GLN A 76 14.43 20.37 -17.29
C GLN A 76 14.68 19.61 -15.98
N LYS A 77 13.65 19.04 -15.37
CA LYS A 77 13.77 18.33 -14.08
C LYS A 77 14.27 16.91 -14.27
N GLN A 78 15.29 16.54 -13.52
CA GLN A 78 15.78 15.15 -13.45
C GLN A 78 15.05 14.36 -12.38
N ILE A 79 14.59 13.18 -12.74
CA ILE A 79 13.94 12.21 -11.84
C ILE A 79 14.83 10.97 -11.81
N ILE A 80 15.23 10.56 -10.60
CA ILE A 80 16.05 9.37 -10.39
C ILE A 80 15.16 8.22 -9.94
N LEU A 81 15.17 7.14 -10.72
CA LEU A 81 14.43 5.90 -10.47
C LEU A 81 15.27 4.93 -9.61
N SER A 82 14.59 3.96 -9.02
CA SER A 82 15.21 2.90 -8.20
C SER A 82 16.09 1.94 -9.01
N ALA A 83 15.83 1.81 -10.32
CA ALA A 83 16.60 0.98 -11.24
C ALA A 83 16.56 1.61 -12.66
N PRO A 84 17.49 1.23 -13.55
CA PRO A 84 17.50 1.72 -14.92
C PRO A 84 16.33 1.20 -15.75
N LEU A 85 15.89 1.98 -16.74
CA LEU A 85 15.04 1.48 -17.82
C LEU A 85 15.79 0.37 -18.55
N ARG A 86 15.13 -0.75 -18.83
CA ARG A 86 15.74 -1.90 -19.51
C ARG A 86 14.98 -2.24 -20.78
N ARG A 87 15.69 -2.78 -21.75
CA ARG A 87 15.08 -3.35 -22.95
C ARG A 87 15.44 -4.82 -23.05
N GLU A 88 14.42 -5.65 -23.11
CA GLU A 88 14.55 -7.09 -23.32
C GLU A 88 13.74 -7.46 -24.55
N ASN A 89 14.41 -7.99 -25.56
CA ASN A 89 13.81 -8.20 -26.87
C ASN A 89 13.23 -6.89 -27.47
N SER A 90 11.93 -6.84 -27.70
CA SER A 90 11.23 -5.65 -28.21
C SER A 90 10.51 -4.85 -27.10
N THR A 91 10.56 -5.30 -25.86
CA THR A 91 9.82 -4.70 -24.75
C THR A 91 10.74 -3.84 -23.88
N ILE A 92 10.29 -2.64 -23.56
CA ILE A 92 10.97 -1.74 -22.62
C ILE A 92 10.30 -1.95 -21.26
N TYR A 93 11.13 -2.14 -20.23
CA TYR A 93 10.70 -2.30 -18.84
C TYR A 93 11.11 -1.08 -18.03
N VAL A 94 10.21 -0.61 -17.21
CA VAL A 94 10.44 0.47 -16.25
C VAL A 94 10.42 -0.08 -14.82
N PRO A 95 11.18 0.50 -13.88
CA PRO A 95 11.15 0.08 -12.50
C PRO A 95 9.82 0.45 -11.83
N GLU A 96 9.53 -0.17 -10.70
CA GLU A 96 8.26 -0.07 -9.98
C GLU A 96 7.90 1.35 -9.52
N ASP A 97 8.90 2.17 -9.26
CA ASP A 97 8.71 3.56 -8.84
C ASP A 97 8.52 4.54 -10.01
N PHE A 98 8.49 4.03 -11.25
CA PHE A 98 8.34 4.84 -12.46
C PHE A 98 7.02 5.60 -12.49
N GLU A 99 5.92 4.92 -12.22
CA GLU A 99 4.58 5.54 -12.22
C GLU A 99 4.54 6.70 -11.22
N ALA A 100 5.00 6.46 -10.00
CA ALA A 100 5.00 7.45 -8.94
C ALA A 100 5.93 8.63 -9.18
N LYS A 101 7.14 8.34 -9.64
CA LYS A 101 8.18 9.37 -9.79
C LYS A 101 8.15 10.11 -11.12
N VAL A 102 7.64 9.46 -12.17
CA VAL A 102 7.61 10.04 -13.52
C VAL A 102 6.21 10.48 -13.91
N LEU A 103 5.21 9.60 -13.80
CA LEU A 103 3.88 9.92 -14.32
C LEU A 103 3.13 10.93 -13.43
N ALA A 104 3.24 10.85 -12.12
CA ALA A 104 2.60 11.81 -11.23
C ALA A 104 3.12 13.25 -11.43
N PRO A 105 4.45 13.51 -11.40
CA PRO A 105 5.00 14.83 -11.73
C PRO A 105 4.78 15.24 -13.20
N PHE A 106 4.54 14.28 -14.09
CA PHE A 106 4.23 14.51 -15.49
C PHE A 106 2.79 15.02 -15.70
N GLY A 107 1.99 15.08 -14.64
CA GLY A 107 0.61 15.52 -14.67
C GLY A 107 -0.36 14.44 -15.17
N VAL A 108 0.09 13.18 -15.21
CA VAL A 108 -0.78 12.05 -15.48
C VAL A 108 -1.58 11.76 -14.22
N PRO A 109 -2.90 11.93 -14.21
CA PRO A 109 -3.69 11.46 -13.08
C PRO A 109 -3.54 9.94 -13.01
N PHE A 110 -3.21 9.43 -11.85
CA PHE A 110 -3.23 7.99 -11.62
C PHE A 110 -4.59 7.45 -12.06
N ALA A 111 -4.56 6.50 -12.97
CA ALA A 111 -5.64 6.01 -13.82
C ALA A 111 -7.04 6.23 -13.26
N GLY A 112 -7.72 7.25 -13.74
CA GLY A 112 -9.16 7.41 -13.56
C GLY A 112 -9.64 7.55 -12.11
N LEU A 113 -8.78 8.06 -11.19
CA LEU A 113 -9.28 8.53 -9.91
C LEU A 113 -9.97 9.88 -10.16
N PRO A 114 -11.25 10.04 -9.73
CA PRO A 114 -11.90 11.32 -9.78
C PRO A 114 -11.15 12.29 -8.86
N PRO A 115 -11.01 13.57 -9.23
CA PRO A 115 -10.55 14.58 -8.29
C PRO A 115 -11.56 14.68 -7.14
N VAL A 116 -11.08 15.05 -5.96
CA VAL A 116 -11.97 15.43 -4.86
C VAL A 116 -12.70 16.70 -5.26
N GLU A 117 -14.01 16.65 -5.21
CA GLU A 117 -14.84 17.83 -5.47
C GLU A 117 -14.61 18.90 -4.39
N SER A 118 -14.72 20.16 -4.77
CA SER A 118 -14.59 21.30 -3.83
C SER A 118 -15.67 21.30 -2.73
N SER A 119 -16.79 20.60 -2.97
CA SER A 119 -17.86 20.35 -2.01
C SER A 119 -17.62 19.14 -1.11
N SER A 120 -16.54 18.37 -1.33
CA SER A 120 -16.20 17.18 -0.55
C SER A 120 -16.10 17.49 0.94
N ARG A 121 -16.50 16.52 1.75
CA ARG A 121 -16.31 16.55 3.21
C ARG A 121 -14.91 16.05 3.64
N VAL A 122 -14.13 15.53 2.71
CA VAL A 122 -12.84 14.93 2.99
C VAL A 122 -11.75 15.70 2.26
N HIS A 123 -10.92 16.40 3.02
CA HIS A 123 -9.79 17.16 2.52
C HIS A 123 -8.46 16.60 3.03
N SER A 124 -8.52 15.78 4.07
CA SER A 124 -7.33 15.27 4.75
C SER A 124 -7.56 13.88 5.36
N ILE A 125 -6.51 13.07 5.36
CA ILE A 125 -6.55 11.69 5.85
C ILE A 125 -5.25 11.34 6.57
N VAL A 126 -5.35 10.51 7.63
CA VAL A 126 -4.21 9.73 8.13
C VAL A 126 -4.22 8.36 7.50
N ILE A 127 -3.11 7.98 6.89
CA ILE A 127 -2.83 6.61 6.47
C ILE A 127 -1.90 5.97 7.50
N ASP A 128 -2.37 4.91 8.11
CA ASP A 128 -1.63 4.14 9.09
C ASP A 128 -1.07 2.87 8.44
N ALA A 129 0.24 2.81 8.25
CA ALA A 129 0.91 1.58 7.85
C ALA A 129 1.13 0.71 9.09
N GLY A 130 0.38 -0.40 9.22
CA GLY A 130 0.47 -1.30 10.36
C GLY A 130 1.89 -1.79 10.67
N HIS A 131 2.16 -2.16 11.93
CA HIS A 131 3.46 -2.70 12.36
C HIS A 131 4.64 -1.75 12.14
N GLY A 132 5.87 -2.29 11.98
CA GLY A 132 7.09 -1.54 11.70
C GLY A 132 8.20 -1.75 12.71
N GLY A 133 9.45 -1.60 12.29
CA GLY A 133 10.64 -1.80 13.10
C GLY A 133 10.70 -3.20 13.70
N LYS A 134 10.70 -3.31 15.04
CA LYS A 134 10.71 -4.57 15.77
C LYS A 134 9.44 -5.40 15.64
N ASP A 135 8.32 -4.78 15.31
CA ASP A 135 7.04 -5.46 15.06
C ASP A 135 6.95 -5.80 13.57
N ARG A 136 7.16 -7.07 13.25
CA ARG A 136 7.13 -7.58 11.88
C ARG A 136 5.70 -7.80 11.36
N GLY A 137 4.70 -7.85 12.26
CA GLY A 137 3.37 -8.35 11.92
C GLY A 137 3.39 -9.82 11.53
N THR A 138 2.53 -10.22 10.63
CA THR A 138 2.53 -11.58 10.08
C THR A 138 3.81 -11.83 9.30
N MET A 139 4.57 -12.84 9.73
CA MET A 139 5.79 -13.25 9.03
C MET A 139 5.44 -14.08 7.79
N ASN A 140 6.19 -13.86 6.71
CA ASN A 140 6.04 -14.64 5.49
C ASN A 140 6.60 -16.06 5.70
N PRO A 141 5.76 -17.11 5.65
CA PRO A 141 6.23 -18.49 5.87
C PRO A 141 7.25 -18.99 4.84
N SER A 142 7.36 -18.34 3.69
CA SER A 142 8.31 -18.70 2.62
C SER A 142 9.58 -17.82 2.60
N GLY A 143 9.72 -16.92 3.57
CA GLY A 143 10.74 -15.88 3.56
C GLY A 143 10.41 -14.71 2.61
N GLY A 144 11.19 -13.64 2.66
CA GLY A 144 10.97 -12.42 1.89
C GLY A 144 10.19 -11.37 2.69
N MET A 145 9.31 -10.63 2.03
CA MET A 145 8.58 -9.53 2.65
C MET A 145 7.58 -10.02 3.71
N ASP A 146 7.68 -9.46 4.90
CA ASP A 146 6.68 -9.62 5.95
C ASP A 146 5.56 -8.58 5.82
N GLU A 147 4.57 -8.67 6.68
CA GLU A 147 3.44 -7.74 6.69
C GLU A 147 3.90 -6.28 6.74
N LYS A 148 4.82 -5.92 7.64
CA LYS A 148 5.28 -4.53 7.82
C LYS A 148 5.82 -3.86 6.56
N GLU A 149 6.47 -4.63 5.67
CA GLU A 149 7.02 -4.13 4.41
C GLU A 149 5.94 -4.01 3.34
N ILE A 150 5.04 -4.99 3.28
CA ILE A 150 3.91 -5.00 2.34
C ILE A 150 3.00 -3.81 2.62
N VAL A 151 2.60 -3.62 3.88
CA VAL A 151 1.68 -2.52 4.25
C VAL A 151 2.31 -1.15 4.08
N LEU A 152 3.61 -1.01 4.34
CA LEU A 152 4.32 0.25 4.11
C LEU A 152 4.34 0.63 2.62
N ASP A 153 4.57 -0.35 1.74
CA ASP A 153 4.56 -0.11 0.29
C ASP A 153 3.15 0.24 -0.21
N VAL A 154 2.11 -0.50 0.23
CA VAL A 154 0.71 -0.17 -0.10
C VAL A 154 0.34 1.22 0.41
N ALA A 155 0.68 1.56 1.64
CA ALA A 155 0.38 2.86 2.24
C ALA A 155 1.07 4.02 1.51
N LYS A 156 2.33 3.85 1.08
CA LYS A 156 3.05 4.85 0.27
C LYS A 156 2.40 5.07 -1.09
N ARG A 157 1.97 4.00 -1.76
CA ARG A 157 1.24 4.08 -3.03
C ARG A 157 -0.11 4.78 -2.83
N LEU A 158 -0.83 4.40 -1.78
CA LEU A 158 -2.10 5.03 -1.42
C LEU A 158 -1.95 6.54 -1.17
N ARG A 159 -0.90 6.94 -0.43
CA ARG A 159 -0.59 8.36 -0.25
C ARG A 159 -0.47 9.09 -1.57
N MET A 160 0.35 8.57 -2.50
CA MET A 160 0.57 9.23 -3.79
C MET A 160 -0.73 9.37 -4.60
N LEU A 161 -1.57 8.33 -4.58
CA LEU A 161 -2.86 8.34 -5.26
C LEU A 161 -3.79 9.41 -4.69
N LEU A 162 -3.91 9.50 -3.37
CA LEU A 162 -4.80 10.47 -2.72
C LEU A 162 -4.26 11.90 -2.82
N GLU A 163 -2.95 12.11 -2.68
CA GLU A 163 -2.32 13.42 -2.90
C GLU A 163 -2.51 13.90 -4.34
N SER A 164 -2.42 13.02 -5.33
CA SER A 164 -2.69 13.36 -6.74
C SER A 164 -4.16 13.74 -7.00
N ALA A 165 -5.08 13.25 -6.18
CA ALA A 165 -6.50 13.58 -6.22
C ALA A 165 -6.85 14.84 -5.39
N GLY A 166 -5.88 15.48 -4.73
CA GLY A 166 -6.07 16.71 -3.96
C GLY A 166 -6.33 16.50 -2.47
N ILE A 167 -6.25 15.26 -1.94
CA ILE A 167 -6.38 14.99 -0.51
C ILE A 167 -5.03 15.18 0.18
N LYS A 168 -4.99 15.95 1.27
CA LYS A 168 -3.82 16.04 2.14
C LYS A 168 -3.63 14.74 2.91
N VAL A 169 -2.44 14.13 2.82
CA VAL A 169 -2.14 12.86 3.49
C VAL A 169 -1.10 13.03 4.58
N ILE A 170 -1.36 12.43 5.73
CA ILE A 170 -0.42 12.28 6.83
C ILE A 170 -0.20 10.78 7.06
N MET A 171 1.06 10.36 7.07
CA MET A 171 1.42 8.97 7.36
C MET A 171 1.76 8.81 8.84
N THR A 172 1.32 7.71 9.48
CA THR A 172 1.81 7.38 10.83
C THR A 172 3.29 7.02 10.81
N ARG A 173 3.74 6.33 9.77
CA ARG A 173 5.15 6.07 9.45
C ARG A 173 5.36 6.02 7.94
N ASP A 174 6.49 6.47 7.48
CA ASP A 174 6.93 6.43 6.08
C ASP A 174 8.24 5.65 5.89
N THR A 175 8.78 5.13 6.98
CA THR A 175 9.97 4.26 7.02
C THR A 175 9.70 3.02 7.85
N ASP A 176 10.66 2.08 7.93
CA ASP A 176 10.53 0.87 8.76
C ASP A 176 10.86 1.18 10.23
N ASN A 177 10.03 1.98 10.88
CA ASN A 177 10.11 2.29 12.30
C ASN A 177 8.86 1.81 13.03
N PHE A 178 9.03 1.48 14.32
CA PHE A 178 7.93 1.08 15.19
C PHE A 178 7.20 2.29 15.73
N ILE A 179 5.87 2.32 15.56
CA ILE A 179 4.96 3.30 16.17
C ILE A 179 3.96 2.53 17.04
N SER A 180 3.86 2.88 18.29
CA SER A 180 2.93 2.24 19.23
C SER A 180 1.47 2.55 18.86
N LEU A 181 0.53 1.68 19.25
CA LEU A 181 -0.89 1.89 18.98
C LEU A 181 -1.42 3.24 19.54
N PRO A 182 -1.07 3.65 20.78
CA PRO A 182 -1.46 4.98 21.26
C PRO A 182 -0.89 6.11 20.42
N GLU A 183 0.38 6.04 19.98
CA GLU A 183 0.99 7.09 19.16
C GLU A 183 0.29 7.25 17.81
N ARG A 184 -0.17 6.16 17.18
CA ARG A 184 -0.95 6.21 15.92
C ARG A 184 -2.23 7.02 16.11
N THR A 185 -2.93 6.83 17.21
CA THR A 185 -4.17 7.57 17.52
C THR A 185 -3.89 9.02 17.90
N ILE A 186 -2.78 9.29 18.60
CA ILE A 186 -2.34 10.65 18.93
C ILE A 186 -1.99 11.43 17.65
N ILE A 187 -1.26 10.83 16.71
CA ILE A 187 -0.97 11.44 15.41
C ILE A 187 -2.28 11.86 14.74
N THR A 188 -3.26 10.95 14.68
CA THR A 188 -4.58 11.23 14.06
C THR A 188 -5.30 12.38 14.76
N SER A 189 -5.39 12.35 16.09
CA SER A 189 -6.12 13.37 16.86
C SER A 189 -5.48 14.77 16.77
N ARG A 190 -4.13 14.83 16.73
CA ARG A 190 -3.39 16.10 16.63
C ARG A 190 -3.40 16.69 15.23
N SER A 191 -3.63 15.86 14.24
CA SER A 191 -3.56 16.28 12.84
C SER A 191 -4.83 16.96 12.34
N GLY A 192 -5.95 16.83 13.05
CA GLY A 192 -7.23 17.43 12.67
C GLY A 192 -7.72 16.99 11.30
N VAL A 193 -7.50 15.69 10.97
CA VAL A 193 -7.88 15.09 9.68
C VAL A 193 -9.35 14.66 9.68
N ASP A 194 -9.87 14.41 8.48
CA ASP A 194 -11.27 14.02 8.28
C ASP A 194 -11.48 12.50 8.34
N LEU A 195 -10.43 11.71 8.00
CA LEU A 195 -10.48 10.25 7.93
C LEU A 195 -9.21 9.59 8.50
N PHE A 196 -9.37 8.33 8.88
CA PHE A 196 -8.28 7.42 9.23
C PHE A 196 -8.42 6.09 8.49
N VAL A 197 -7.36 5.66 7.82
CA VAL A 197 -7.30 4.35 7.14
C VAL A 197 -6.04 3.62 7.58
N SER A 198 -6.21 2.50 8.27
CA SER A 198 -5.12 1.59 8.62
C SER A 198 -5.01 0.47 7.59
N VAL A 199 -3.79 0.15 7.16
CA VAL A 199 -3.51 -0.89 6.16
C VAL A 199 -2.77 -2.04 6.81
N HIS A 200 -3.30 -3.26 6.64
CA HIS A 200 -2.80 -4.50 7.21
C HIS A 200 -2.82 -5.66 6.22
N VAL A 201 -2.19 -6.77 6.60
CA VAL A 201 -2.26 -8.07 5.92
C VAL A 201 -2.59 -9.13 6.94
N ASN A 202 -3.71 -9.76 6.78
CA ASN A 202 -4.26 -10.73 7.70
C ASN A 202 -3.45 -12.03 7.79
N SER A 203 -3.71 -12.79 8.83
CA SER A 203 -3.22 -14.16 9.01
C SER A 203 -4.32 -15.08 9.53
N ASN A 204 -4.22 -16.36 9.24
CA ASN A 204 -5.11 -17.38 9.79
C ASN A 204 -4.36 -18.70 9.94
N GLN A 205 -4.72 -19.49 10.96
CA GLN A 205 -4.20 -20.85 11.15
C GLN A 205 -4.65 -21.77 10.01
N ASP A 206 -5.88 -21.61 9.54
CA ASP A 206 -6.34 -22.25 8.31
C ASP A 206 -5.81 -21.48 7.10
N HIS A 207 -4.82 -22.04 6.43
CA HIS A 207 -4.18 -21.46 5.26
C HIS A 207 -5.08 -21.43 4.00
N ALA A 208 -6.25 -22.06 4.02
CA ALA A 208 -7.25 -21.94 2.96
C ALA A 208 -8.03 -20.61 3.03
N VAL A 209 -8.01 -19.97 4.18
CA VAL A 209 -8.68 -18.68 4.40
C VAL A 209 -8.03 -17.60 3.54
N SER A 210 -8.85 -16.82 2.84
CA SER A 210 -8.40 -15.79 1.89
C SER A 210 -9.47 -14.74 1.63
N GLY A 211 -9.05 -13.58 1.12
CA GLY A 211 -9.91 -12.49 0.66
C GLY A 211 -9.77 -11.22 1.48
N LEU A 212 -9.90 -10.08 0.80
CA LEU A 212 -9.88 -8.74 1.41
C LEU A 212 -11.04 -8.58 2.39
N LEU A 213 -10.76 -7.91 3.50
CA LEU A 213 -11.73 -7.52 4.53
C LEU A 213 -11.51 -6.07 4.93
N VAL A 214 -12.57 -5.37 5.28
CA VAL A 214 -12.52 -4.05 5.90
C VAL A 214 -13.20 -4.10 7.24
N TYR A 215 -12.49 -3.66 8.25
CA TYR A 215 -12.97 -3.59 9.64
C TYR A 215 -13.29 -2.16 10.01
N TYR A 216 -14.39 -1.97 10.71
CA TYR A 216 -14.73 -0.72 11.38
C TYR A 216 -15.29 -0.99 12.78
N LEU A 217 -15.36 0.04 13.60
CA LEU A 217 -16.02 -0.05 14.90
C LEU A 217 -17.53 0.02 14.69
N GLU A 218 -18.27 -0.92 15.24
CA GLU A 218 -19.71 -0.78 15.45
C GLU A 218 -19.95 -0.27 16.87
N SER A 219 -20.71 0.79 16.96
CA SER A 219 -21.20 1.29 18.24
C SER A 219 -22.03 0.21 18.92
N VAL A 220 -21.51 -0.32 20.01
CA VAL A 220 -22.24 -1.29 20.81
C VAL A 220 -23.40 -0.55 21.43
N THR A 221 -24.62 -1.00 21.17
CA THR A 221 -25.81 -0.53 21.87
C THR A 221 -25.50 -0.47 23.38
N LYS A 222 -25.95 0.56 24.06
CA LYS A 222 -25.71 0.98 25.46
C LYS A 222 -25.55 -0.12 26.52
N ARG A 223 -25.71 -1.40 26.19
CA ARG A 223 -25.73 -2.55 27.12
C ARG A 223 -24.36 -3.16 27.41
N GLU A 224 -23.33 -2.91 26.59
CA GLU A 224 -22.07 -3.66 26.67
C GLU A 224 -20.81 -2.84 26.99
N LEU A 225 -20.89 -1.52 27.07
CA LEU A 225 -19.78 -0.72 27.60
C LEU A 225 -19.80 -0.81 29.12
N ASN A 226 -18.72 -1.35 29.72
CA ASN A 226 -18.58 -1.26 31.17
C ASN A 226 -18.36 0.23 31.54
N GLU A 227 -18.74 0.59 32.80
CA GLU A 227 -18.65 1.99 33.28
C GLU A 227 -17.24 2.58 33.19
N GLU A 228 -16.23 1.76 33.25
CA GLU A 228 -14.82 2.17 33.18
C GLU A 228 -14.41 2.63 31.78
N GLN A 229 -14.87 1.92 30.74
CA GLN A 229 -14.65 2.30 29.34
C GLN A 229 -15.43 3.57 28.96
N ARG A 230 -16.61 3.77 29.54
CA ARG A 230 -17.38 5.02 29.38
C ARG A 230 -16.64 6.22 29.97
N LYS A 231 -16.10 6.08 31.18
CA LYS A 231 -15.34 7.15 31.87
C LYS A 231 -14.04 7.49 31.14
N GLU A 232 -13.34 6.52 30.60
CA GLU A 232 -12.07 6.75 29.87
C GLU A 232 -12.30 7.48 28.53
N ASN A 233 -13.35 7.13 27.79
CA ASN A 233 -13.75 7.83 26.57
C ASN A 233 -14.25 9.26 26.87
N GLU A 234 -15.05 9.41 27.92
CA GLU A 234 -15.56 10.70 28.38
C GLU A 234 -14.43 11.65 28.82
N HIS A 235 -13.47 11.18 29.59
CA HIS A 235 -12.33 11.98 30.05
C HIS A 235 -11.43 12.47 28.91
N THR A 236 -11.25 11.67 27.87
CA THR A 236 -10.39 12.03 26.75
C THR A 236 -11.06 13.08 25.85
N PHE A 237 -12.36 12.97 25.65
CA PHE A 237 -13.16 13.91 24.86
C PHE A 237 -13.39 15.23 25.60
N LEU A 238 -13.72 15.18 26.89
CA LEU A 238 -14.00 16.37 27.69
C LEU A 238 -12.79 17.31 27.90
N ARG A 239 -11.59 16.75 27.89
CA ARG A 239 -10.35 17.54 27.88
C ARG A 239 -10.15 18.35 26.59
N SER A 240 -10.76 17.91 25.48
CA SER A 240 -10.65 18.60 24.18
C SER A 240 -11.70 19.73 24.01
N LEU A 241 -12.79 19.62 24.74
CA LEU A 241 -13.88 20.58 24.66
C LEU A 241 -13.85 21.52 25.86
N ASN A 242 -13.19 22.44 26.13
CA ASN A 242 -13.31 23.44 27.24
C ASN A 242 -14.77 23.70 27.68
N ALA A 243 -15.52 22.65 27.93
CA ALA A 243 -16.98 22.66 28.02
C ALA A 243 -17.43 23.00 29.43
N ARG A 244 -18.14 24.10 29.57
CA ARG A 244 -18.90 24.50 30.77
C ARG A 244 -20.31 23.89 30.81
N ASP A 245 -20.60 22.90 29.93
CA ASP A 245 -21.92 22.32 29.75
C ASP A 245 -22.20 21.17 30.73
N SER A 246 -23.45 20.85 30.96
CA SER A 246 -23.85 19.82 31.91
C SER A 246 -23.36 18.42 31.49
N PRO A 247 -23.02 17.52 32.44
CA PRO A 247 -22.58 16.15 32.15
C PRO A 247 -23.55 15.38 31.24
N THR A 248 -24.86 15.66 31.31
CA THR A 248 -25.90 15.03 30.50
C THR A 248 -25.81 15.47 29.03
N MET A 249 -25.59 16.76 28.79
CA MET A 249 -25.42 17.29 27.42
C MET A 249 -24.16 16.74 26.77
N GLN A 250 -23.07 16.66 27.53
CA GLN A 250 -21.79 16.08 27.08
C GLN A 250 -21.96 14.61 26.70
N ALA A 251 -22.66 13.81 27.50
CA ALA A 251 -22.93 12.40 27.19
C ALA A 251 -23.79 12.24 25.92
N ILE A 252 -24.78 13.10 25.71
CA ILE A 252 -25.60 13.08 24.51
C ILE A 252 -24.78 13.43 23.27
N VAL A 253 -23.96 14.48 23.33
CA VAL A 253 -23.09 14.90 22.21
C VAL A 253 -22.08 13.82 21.87
N THR A 254 -21.46 13.18 22.88
CA THR A 254 -20.52 12.07 22.67
C THR A 254 -21.20 10.87 21.98
N ASP A 255 -22.38 10.46 22.44
CA ASP A 255 -23.17 9.36 21.86
C ASP A 255 -23.58 9.67 20.40
N MET A 256 -23.94 10.92 20.12
CA MET A 256 -24.25 11.36 18.76
C MET A 256 -23.00 11.34 17.86
N MET A 257 -21.86 11.80 18.34
CA MET A 257 -20.62 11.82 17.57
C MET A 257 -20.11 10.39 17.30
N ASP A 258 -20.15 9.49 18.28
CA ASP A 258 -19.82 8.09 18.08
C ASP A 258 -20.75 7.43 17.06
N THR A 259 -22.05 7.67 17.14
CA THR A 259 -23.03 7.17 16.16
C THR A 259 -22.76 7.68 14.74
N LEU A 260 -22.42 8.97 14.60
CA LEU A 260 -22.07 9.57 13.30
C LEU A 260 -20.75 8.99 12.77
N LYS A 261 -19.72 8.87 13.61
CA LYS A 261 -18.45 8.27 13.25
C LYS A 261 -18.63 6.85 12.71
N ASP A 262 -19.45 6.03 13.40
CA ASP A 262 -19.70 4.66 13.00
C ASP A 262 -20.43 4.56 11.67
N ALA A 263 -21.46 5.40 11.46
CA ALA A 263 -22.20 5.46 10.21
C ALA A 263 -21.28 5.87 9.03
N HIS A 264 -20.39 6.83 9.26
CA HIS A 264 -19.40 7.27 8.27
C HIS A 264 -18.33 6.21 8.02
N SER A 265 -17.82 5.53 9.06
CA SER A 265 -16.88 4.43 8.96
C SER A 265 -17.47 3.25 8.16
N GLN A 266 -18.74 2.94 8.40
CA GLN A 266 -19.45 1.90 7.65
C GLN A 266 -19.60 2.25 6.17
N ARG A 267 -19.94 3.51 5.84
CA ARG A 267 -20.03 3.97 4.45
C ARG A 267 -18.69 3.87 3.74
N LEU A 268 -17.63 4.35 4.37
CA LEU A 268 -16.26 4.22 3.86
C LEU A 268 -15.88 2.76 3.62
N ALA A 269 -16.16 1.86 4.58
CA ALA A 269 -15.91 0.42 4.43
C ALA A 269 -16.68 -0.17 3.24
N LYS A 270 -17.97 0.19 3.07
CA LYS A 270 -18.80 -0.26 1.93
C LYS A 270 -18.25 0.22 0.60
N SER A 271 -17.77 1.47 0.53
CA SER A 271 -17.19 2.04 -0.67
C SER A 271 -15.92 1.29 -1.08
N ILE A 272 -14.98 1.04 -0.15
CA ILE A 272 -13.77 0.26 -0.42
C ILE A 272 -14.12 -1.16 -0.89
N ILE A 273 -15.10 -1.82 -0.26
CA ILE A 273 -15.52 -3.18 -0.65
C ILE A 273 -16.17 -3.19 -2.03
N ARG A 274 -16.95 -2.18 -2.38
CA ARG A 274 -17.53 -2.02 -3.73
C ARG A 274 -16.44 -1.98 -4.78
N GLU A 275 -15.41 -1.18 -4.56
CA GLU A 275 -14.26 -1.07 -5.46
C GLU A 275 -13.45 -2.38 -5.53
N ALA A 276 -13.23 -3.05 -4.39
CA ALA A 276 -12.55 -4.34 -4.36
C ALA A 276 -13.27 -5.41 -5.19
N ARG A 277 -14.61 -5.44 -5.14
CA ARG A 277 -15.42 -6.39 -5.92
C ARG A 277 -15.42 -6.10 -7.41
N ALA A 278 -15.27 -4.85 -7.80
CA ALA A 278 -15.19 -4.45 -9.20
C ALA A 278 -13.86 -4.84 -9.85
N GLN A 279 -12.81 -5.17 -9.04
CA GLN A 279 -11.48 -5.44 -9.57
C GLN A 279 -11.25 -6.92 -9.90
N PRO A 280 -10.92 -7.27 -11.16
CA PRO A 280 -10.59 -8.63 -11.55
C PRO A 280 -9.41 -9.18 -10.74
N GLY A 281 -9.55 -10.44 -10.29
CA GLY A 281 -8.49 -11.14 -9.56
C GLY A 281 -8.35 -10.78 -8.08
N VAL A 282 -9.19 -9.90 -7.56
CA VAL A 282 -9.31 -9.60 -6.13
C VAL A 282 -10.45 -10.42 -5.54
N LYS A 283 -10.17 -11.15 -4.48
CA LYS A 283 -11.17 -11.89 -3.72
C LYS A 283 -11.58 -11.06 -2.50
N VAL A 284 -12.87 -10.91 -2.30
CA VAL A 284 -13.47 -10.36 -1.09
C VAL A 284 -14.05 -11.51 -0.27
N ARG A 285 -13.76 -11.56 1.03
CA ARG A 285 -14.22 -12.63 1.93
C ARG A 285 -15.63 -12.34 2.44
N GLY A 286 -16.60 -13.17 2.04
CA GLY A 286 -18.01 -13.01 2.42
C GLY A 286 -18.58 -11.68 1.92
N ASP A 287 -19.18 -10.91 2.82
CA ASP A 287 -19.64 -9.54 2.53
C ASP A 287 -18.51 -8.48 2.52
N GLY A 288 -17.31 -8.85 2.98
CA GLY A 288 -16.13 -8.00 3.00
C GLY A 288 -16.02 -7.12 4.23
N ILE A 289 -17.06 -7.02 5.03
CA ILE A 289 -17.11 -6.09 6.16
C ILE A 289 -17.16 -6.86 7.48
N ARG A 290 -16.44 -6.37 8.48
CA ARG A 290 -16.39 -6.95 9.83
C ARG A 290 -16.39 -5.84 10.89
N PHE A 291 -16.97 -6.18 12.01
CA PHE A 291 -16.89 -5.36 13.21
C PHE A 291 -15.69 -5.77 14.04
N CYS A 292 -14.97 -4.80 14.55
CA CYS A 292 -13.83 -5.08 15.41
C CYS A 292 -13.52 -3.91 16.34
N ARG A 293 -13.01 -4.25 17.53
CA ARG A 293 -12.53 -3.27 18.52
C ARG A 293 -11.02 -3.07 18.43
N PHE A 294 -10.46 -3.03 17.24
CA PHE A 294 -9.03 -2.70 17.10
C PHE A 294 -8.73 -1.34 17.72
N PHE A 295 -7.65 -1.28 18.47
CA PHE A 295 -7.28 -0.11 19.25
C PHE A 295 -7.27 1.18 18.41
N VAL A 296 -6.63 1.13 17.25
CA VAL A 296 -6.49 2.30 16.38
C VAL A 296 -7.82 2.77 15.77
N VAL A 297 -8.73 1.86 15.44
CA VAL A 297 -10.06 2.21 14.91
C VAL A 297 -10.98 2.73 16.02
N ARG A 298 -10.92 2.11 17.20
CA ARG A 298 -11.74 2.50 18.35
C ARG A 298 -11.38 3.88 18.91
N ASN A 299 -10.08 4.16 19.03
CA ASN A 299 -9.59 5.34 19.76
C ASN A 299 -9.28 6.55 18.86
N THR A 300 -9.64 6.52 17.59
CA THR A 300 -9.68 7.71 16.73
C THR A 300 -11.02 8.43 16.85
N LEU A 301 -11.02 9.75 16.74
CA LEU A 301 -12.25 10.58 16.80
C LEU A 301 -12.91 10.78 15.45
N VAL A 302 -12.24 10.43 14.37
CA VAL A 302 -12.72 10.56 12.99
C VAL A 302 -13.21 9.21 12.44
N PRO A 303 -14.02 9.19 11.38
CA PRO A 303 -14.36 7.95 10.67
C PRO A 303 -13.12 7.13 10.35
N ALA A 304 -13.13 5.86 10.72
CA ALA A 304 -11.94 5.02 10.74
C ALA A 304 -12.23 3.61 10.24
N VAL A 305 -11.34 3.11 9.39
CA VAL A 305 -11.36 1.71 8.91
C VAL A 305 -9.96 1.09 9.01
N LEU A 306 -9.94 -0.24 9.12
CA LEU A 306 -8.74 -1.05 8.96
C LEU A 306 -8.97 -2.00 7.78
N VAL A 307 -8.09 -1.94 6.80
CA VAL A 307 -8.17 -2.73 5.58
C VAL A 307 -7.16 -3.86 5.63
N GLU A 308 -7.66 -5.09 5.65
CA GLU A 308 -6.87 -6.31 5.48
C GLU A 308 -6.81 -6.65 4.00
N THR A 309 -5.67 -6.43 3.37
CA THR A 309 -5.49 -6.54 1.92
C THR A 309 -5.45 -7.98 1.39
N GLY A 310 -5.47 -8.96 2.27
CA GLY A 310 -5.44 -10.41 2.01
C GLY A 310 -4.78 -11.15 3.17
N PHE A 311 -4.50 -12.44 2.98
CA PHE A 311 -3.92 -13.30 4.02
C PHE A 311 -2.50 -13.75 3.62
N LEU A 312 -1.48 -13.33 4.38
CA LEU A 312 -0.09 -13.70 4.09
C LEU A 312 0.18 -15.20 4.33
N THR A 313 -0.61 -15.84 5.20
CA THR A 313 -0.58 -17.29 5.44
C THR A 313 -1.14 -18.10 4.28
N ASN A 314 -2.03 -17.53 3.45
CA ASN A 314 -2.54 -18.17 2.25
C ASN A 314 -1.52 -18.09 1.10
N ARG A 315 -1.11 -19.24 0.53
CA ARG A 315 -0.08 -19.30 -0.50
C ARG A 315 -0.40 -18.49 -1.76
N LEU A 316 -1.66 -18.53 -2.22
CA LEU A 316 -2.05 -17.82 -3.44
C LEU A 316 -2.10 -16.30 -3.22
N GLU A 317 -2.61 -15.86 -2.08
CA GLU A 317 -2.63 -14.43 -1.74
C GLU A 317 -1.26 -13.89 -1.43
N ARG A 318 -0.43 -14.65 -0.71
CA ARG A 318 0.97 -14.29 -0.46
C ARG A 318 1.72 -14.00 -1.76
N ASN A 319 1.59 -14.89 -2.77
CA ASN A 319 2.24 -14.69 -4.06
C ASN A 319 1.76 -13.41 -4.77
N LYS A 320 0.50 -13.02 -4.56
CA LYS A 320 -0.02 -11.73 -5.06
C LYS A 320 0.52 -10.56 -4.24
N LEU A 321 0.47 -10.64 -2.91
CA LEU A 321 0.88 -9.57 -2.00
C LEU A 321 2.36 -9.18 -2.13
N ILE A 322 3.23 -10.15 -2.44
CA ILE A 322 4.65 -9.85 -2.74
C ILE A 322 4.84 -9.24 -4.14
N SER A 323 3.81 -9.26 -5.00
CA SER A 323 3.86 -8.62 -6.32
C SER A 323 3.60 -7.12 -6.20
N PRO A 324 4.48 -6.26 -6.72
CA PRO A 324 4.28 -4.82 -6.72
C PRO A 324 3.00 -4.39 -7.45
N LEU A 325 2.66 -5.07 -8.54
CA LEU A 325 1.42 -4.80 -9.29
C LEU A 325 0.17 -5.04 -8.45
N TYR A 326 0.19 -6.08 -7.62
CA TYR A 326 -0.95 -6.35 -6.75
C TYR A 326 -1.03 -5.37 -5.59
N ARG A 327 0.11 -4.95 -5.01
CA ARG A 327 0.14 -3.88 -4.00
C ARG A 327 -0.34 -2.54 -4.57
N GLN A 328 0.01 -2.23 -5.82
CA GLN A 328 -0.53 -1.07 -6.53
C GLN A 328 -2.06 -1.18 -6.67
N LYS A 329 -2.56 -2.33 -7.10
CA LYS A 329 -3.99 -2.60 -7.19
C LYS A 329 -4.70 -2.43 -5.84
N MET A 330 -4.11 -2.88 -4.73
CA MET A 330 -4.68 -2.68 -3.39
C MET A 330 -4.75 -1.19 -3.03
N ALA A 331 -3.70 -0.44 -3.30
CA ALA A 331 -3.69 1.00 -3.08
C ALA A 331 -4.75 1.72 -3.93
N GLU A 332 -4.93 1.34 -5.19
CA GLU A 332 -5.96 1.90 -6.09
C GLU A 332 -7.38 1.60 -5.60
N ILE A 333 -7.64 0.38 -5.13
CA ILE A 333 -8.94 0.01 -4.56
C ILE A 333 -9.28 0.89 -3.35
N ILE A 334 -8.32 1.03 -2.43
CA ILE A 334 -8.52 1.83 -1.23
C ILE A 334 -8.70 3.31 -1.61
N ALA A 335 -7.88 3.83 -2.53
CA ALA A 335 -7.97 5.20 -2.99
C ALA A 335 -9.32 5.51 -3.64
N ARG A 336 -9.78 4.65 -4.57
CA ARG A 336 -11.12 4.80 -5.19
C ARG A 336 -12.22 4.78 -4.14
N GLY A 337 -12.18 3.83 -3.22
CA GLY A 337 -13.18 3.75 -2.16
C GLY A 337 -13.19 4.98 -1.24
N VAL A 338 -12.04 5.58 -0.95
CA VAL A 338 -11.94 6.84 -0.20
C VAL A 338 -12.51 7.99 -1.01
N LEU A 339 -12.18 8.09 -2.31
CA LEU A 339 -12.64 9.18 -3.17
C LEU A 339 -14.14 9.09 -3.47
N ASP A 340 -14.68 7.90 -3.69
CA ASP A 340 -16.11 7.67 -3.84
C ASP A 340 -16.85 8.11 -2.59
N TYR A 341 -16.36 7.71 -1.41
CA TYR A 341 -16.93 8.15 -0.14
C TYR A 341 -16.81 9.67 0.06
N ALA A 342 -15.72 10.27 -0.37
CA ALA A 342 -15.49 11.71 -0.25
C ALA A 342 -16.46 12.54 -1.12
N ASN A 343 -16.90 11.98 -2.24
CA ASN A 343 -17.79 12.63 -3.20
C ASN A 343 -19.28 12.26 -3.00
N GLU A 344 -19.62 11.41 -2.00
CA GLU A 344 -21.01 11.16 -1.55
C GLU A 344 -21.54 12.34 -0.70
#